data_01fcd7d1dca3100554ade99323f6505f
#
_entry.id   01fcd7d1dca3100554ade99323f6505f
#
_cell.length_a   1.000
_cell.length_b   1.000
_cell.length_c   1.000
_cell.angle_alpha   90.00
_cell.angle_beta   90.00
_cell.angle_gamma   90.00
#
_symmetry.space_group_name_H-M   'P 1'
#
loop_
_entity.id
_entity.type
_entity.pdbx_description
1 polymer ?
#
loop_
_entity_poly.entity_id
_entity_poly.type
_entity_poly.pdbx_seq_one_letter_code
_entity_poly.pdbx_strand_id
1 'polypeptide(L)'
;MTAQTKEAGPDVSPTSRQALDELRALFADAPEMARTALEEVIKDVAADRSDGRAALEESAGRIGLRQGKVSELTVYTPITPQGAVRLRAALQLAGGGTVVNRVGTLHNLRFVFLENDTKMLFATAYDGDWDDYINDFATKIPAYMDLLFSAVPGWPGINSPSVKDFIVSIQVPASRWYVASPDLTVVETRRLERLGKAVDEFLDKVGS
;
A
#
# COMPACT_ATOMS: atom_id res chain seq x y z
N MET A 1 -27.08 -44.01 31.10
CA MET A 1 -27.39 -43.46 29.78
C MET A 1 -26.89 -42.01 29.75
N THR A 2 -25.66 -41.83 29.28
CA THR A 2 -25.02 -40.50 29.19
C THR A 2 -25.14 -40.02 27.73
N ALA A 3 -25.92 -38.97 27.51
CA ALA A 3 -26.07 -38.33 26.21
C ALA A 3 -24.79 -37.52 25.90
N GLN A 4 -24.07 -37.91 24.86
CA GLN A 4 -23.01 -37.10 24.26
C GLN A 4 -23.64 -35.97 23.50
N THR A 5 -23.42 -34.75 23.94
CA THR A 5 -23.70 -33.52 23.23
C THR A 5 -22.64 -33.37 22.15
N LYS A 6 -23.07 -33.53 20.88
CA LYS A 6 -22.25 -33.28 19.69
C LYS A 6 -22.10 -31.76 19.56
N GLU A 7 -20.91 -31.23 19.79
CA GLU A 7 -20.57 -29.85 19.48
C GLU A 7 -20.75 -29.61 17.98
N ALA A 8 -21.70 -28.77 17.64
CA ALA A 8 -21.89 -28.28 16.27
C ALA A 8 -20.77 -27.26 15.99
N GLY A 9 -19.87 -27.57 15.07
CA GLY A 9 -18.89 -26.60 14.56
C GLY A 9 -19.59 -25.39 13.90
N PRO A 10 -18.89 -24.27 13.72
CA PRO A 10 -19.47 -23.04 13.19
C PRO A 10 -20.13 -23.28 11.84
N ASP A 11 -21.38 -22.82 11.69
CA ASP A 11 -22.19 -22.95 10.49
C ASP A 11 -21.63 -22.04 9.37
N VAL A 12 -20.79 -22.63 8.52
CA VAL A 12 -20.21 -21.95 7.34
C VAL A 12 -21.27 -21.88 6.26
N SER A 13 -21.60 -20.68 5.78
CA SER A 13 -22.59 -20.48 4.73
C SER A 13 -22.25 -21.31 3.46
N PRO A 14 -23.24 -21.75 2.67
CA PRO A 14 -23.01 -22.55 1.43
C PRO A 14 -22.04 -21.87 0.46
N THR A 15 -22.11 -20.55 0.32
CA THR A 15 -21.19 -19.73 -0.52
C THR A 15 -19.73 -19.77 -0.03
N SER A 16 -19.53 -19.80 1.29
CA SER A 16 -18.17 -19.90 1.87
C SER A 16 -17.56 -21.29 1.68
N ARG A 17 -18.36 -22.35 1.70
CA ARG A 17 -17.88 -23.72 1.45
C ARG A 17 -17.45 -23.89 -0.01
N GLN A 18 -18.26 -23.43 -0.96
CA GLN A 18 -17.93 -23.47 -2.38
C GLN A 18 -16.63 -22.74 -2.67
N ALA A 19 -16.43 -21.53 -2.12
CA ALA A 19 -15.20 -20.77 -2.30
C ALA A 19 -13.96 -21.50 -1.73
N LEU A 20 -14.10 -22.21 -0.60
CA LEU A 20 -13.01 -23.02 -0.05
C LEU A 20 -12.69 -24.24 -0.91
N ASP A 21 -13.70 -24.89 -1.48
CA ASP A 21 -13.50 -26.03 -2.37
C ASP A 21 -12.87 -25.60 -3.71
N GLU A 22 -13.26 -24.47 -4.26
CA GLU A 22 -12.62 -23.85 -5.43
C GLU A 22 -11.14 -23.49 -5.12
N LEU A 23 -10.86 -22.93 -3.93
CA LEU A 23 -9.50 -22.63 -3.52
C LEU A 23 -8.65 -23.90 -3.40
N ARG A 24 -9.18 -24.98 -2.80
CA ARG A 24 -8.49 -26.28 -2.73
C ARG A 24 -8.23 -26.86 -4.12
N ALA A 25 -9.18 -26.73 -5.03
CA ALA A 25 -9.02 -27.19 -6.41
C ALA A 25 -7.89 -26.46 -7.15
N LEU A 26 -7.72 -25.14 -6.92
CA LEU A 26 -6.60 -24.37 -7.46
C LEU A 26 -5.22 -24.82 -6.96
N PHE A 27 -5.16 -25.44 -5.77
CA PHE A 27 -3.94 -25.96 -5.18
C PHE A 27 -3.76 -27.47 -5.35
N ALA A 28 -4.63 -28.14 -6.11
CA ALA A 28 -4.63 -29.62 -6.22
C ALA A 28 -3.31 -30.17 -6.81
N ASP A 29 -2.69 -29.44 -7.74
CA ASP A 29 -1.41 -29.78 -8.38
C ASP A 29 -0.21 -29.06 -7.78
N ALA A 30 -0.42 -28.25 -6.73
CA ALA A 30 0.64 -27.56 -6.02
C ALA A 30 1.52 -28.53 -5.20
N PRO A 31 2.77 -28.18 -4.89
CA PRO A 31 3.62 -28.96 -3.99
C PRO A 31 2.94 -29.30 -2.65
N GLU A 32 3.23 -30.47 -2.09
CA GLU A 32 2.62 -30.95 -0.83
C GLU A 32 2.71 -29.90 0.29
N MET A 33 3.85 -29.22 0.42
CA MET A 33 4.05 -28.14 1.38
C MET A 33 3.01 -27.03 1.23
N ALA A 34 2.69 -26.62 0.01
CA ALA A 34 1.72 -25.56 -0.25
C ALA A 34 0.29 -26.00 0.09
N ARG A 35 -0.06 -27.26 -0.19
CA ARG A 35 -1.37 -27.84 0.18
C ARG A 35 -1.52 -27.92 1.70
N THR A 36 -0.49 -28.36 2.40
CA THR A 36 -0.49 -28.41 3.87
C THR A 36 -0.63 -27.02 4.48
N ALA A 37 0.16 -26.04 3.99
CA ALA A 37 0.09 -24.66 4.43
C ALA A 37 -1.29 -24.03 4.17
N LEU A 38 -1.92 -24.35 3.04
CA LEU A 38 -3.28 -23.88 2.72
C LEU A 38 -4.28 -24.29 3.83
N GLU A 39 -4.26 -25.55 4.25
CA GLU A 39 -5.20 -26.04 5.27
C GLU A 39 -4.93 -25.39 6.65
N GLU A 40 -3.66 -25.11 6.98
CA GLU A 40 -3.31 -24.37 8.20
C GLU A 40 -3.83 -22.93 8.14
N VAL A 41 -3.59 -22.21 7.03
CA VAL A 41 -4.08 -20.84 6.84
C VAL A 41 -5.60 -20.76 6.86
N ILE A 42 -6.30 -21.74 6.27
CA ILE A 42 -7.77 -21.80 6.31
C ILE A 42 -8.27 -21.90 7.76
N LYS A 43 -7.60 -22.72 8.60
CA LYS A 43 -7.94 -22.85 10.05
C LYS A 43 -7.70 -21.54 10.79
N ASP A 44 -6.56 -20.89 10.56
CA ASP A 44 -6.19 -19.65 11.22
C ASP A 44 -7.16 -18.52 10.87
N VAL A 45 -7.48 -18.37 9.58
CA VAL A 45 -8.47 -17.37 9.10
C VAL A 45 -9.87 -17.65 9.66
N ALA A 46 -10.25 -18.93 9.81
CA ALA A 46 -11.53 -19.29 10.40
C ALA A 46 -11.58 -18.96 11.90
N ALA A 47 -10.45 -19.07 12.62
CA ALA A 47 -10.32 -18.69 14.02
C ALA A 47 -10.35 -17.16 14.21
N ASP A 48 -9.69 -16.41 13.33
CA ASP A 48 -9.56 -14.94 13.41
C ASP A 48 -10.88 -14.19 13.10
N ARG A 49 -11.84 -14.84 12.46
CA ARG A 49 -13.17 -14.25 12.15
C ARG A 49 -14.00 -13.86 13.39
N SER A 50 -13.53 -14.21 14.57
CA SER A 50 -14.18 -13.83 15.83
C SER A 50 -14.06 -12.34 16.17
N ASP A 51 -13.08 -11.60 15.62
CA ASP A 51 -12.81 -10.20 15.96
C ASP A 51 -13.32 -9.14 14.95
N GLY A 52 -13.99 -9.54 13.89
CA GLY A 52 -14.93 -8.68 13.12
C GLY A 52 -14.34 -7.51 12.32
N ARG A 53 -13.03 -7.39 12.13
CA ARG A 53 -12.40 -6.35 11.30
C ARG A 53 -11.59 -6.90 10.14
N ALA A 54 -12.27 -7.50 9.16
CA ALA A 54 -11.70 -7.47 7.82
C ALA A 54 -11.74 -6.00 7.36
N ALA A 55 -10.58 -5.34 7.27
CA ALA A 55 -10.52 -4.03 6.66
C ALA A 55 -11.07 -4.15 5.23
N LEU A 56 -12.22 -3.51 4.97
CA LEU A 56 -12.82 -3.49 3.65
C LEU A 56 -11.85 -2.75 2.73
N GLU A 57 -11.40 -3.43 1.68
CA GLU A 57 -10.66 -2.78 0.60
C GLU A 57 -11.65 -1.99 -0.24
N GLU A 58 -11.38 -0.69 -0.40
CA GLU A 58 -12.17 0.22 -1.20
C GLU A 58 -11.33 0.75 -2.37
N SER A 59 -11.97 1.41 -3.33
CA SER A 59 -11.26 2.11 -4.38
C SER A 59 -10.58 3.37 -3.83
N ALA A 60 -9.34 3.63 -4.23
CA ALA A 60 -8.63 4.87 -3.93
C ALA A 60 -9.13 6.07 -4.75
N GLY A 61 -10.10 5.88 -5.61
CA GLY A 61 -10.65 6.86 -6.54
C GLY A 61 -10.58 6.35 -7.99
N ARG A 62 -9.63 6.84 -8.81
CA ARG A 62 -9.52 6.44 -10.23
C ARG A 62 -9.03 5.00 -10.37
N ILE A 63 -7.96 4.66 -9.67
CA ILE A 63 -7.30 3.34 -9.69
C ILE A 63 -6.48 3.17 -8.42
N GLY A 64 -6.31 1.93 -7.95
CA GLY A 64 -5.64 1.58 -6.71
C GLY A 64 -6.60 1.23 -5.59
N LEU A 65 -6.05 0.71 -4.50
CA LEU A 65 -6.79 0.28 -3.32
C LEU A 65 -6.68 1.31 -2.19
N ARG A 66 -7.72 1.33 -1.34
CA ARG A 66 -7.77 2.09 -0.09
C ARG A 66 -8.19 1.18 1.06
N GLN A 67 -7.54 1.36 2.22
CA GLN A 67 -7.95 0.80 3.49
C GLN A 67 -8.08 1.94 4.50
N GLY A 68 -9.29 2.20 4.98
CA GLY A 68 -9.57 3.33 5.85
C GLY A 68 -9.19 4.68 5.23
N LYS A 69 -8.25 5.39 5.85
CA LYS A 69 -7.75 6.69 5.37
C LYS A 69 -6.56 6.58 4.41
N VAL A 70 -5.95 5.41 4.26
CA VAL A 70 -4.71 5.21 3.52
C VAL A 70 -5.00 4.57 2.18
N SER A 71 -4.42 5.13 1.12
CA SER A 71 -4.52 4.67 -0.28
C SER A 71 -3.16 4.26 -0.84
N GLU A 72 -3.14 3.41 -1.87
CA GLU A 72 -1.92 3.01 -2.57
C GLU A 72 -1.90 3.53 -4.01
N LEU A 73 -0.69 3.75 -4.51
CA LEU A 73 -0.42 3.98 -5.92
C LEU A 73 0.84 3.24 -6.31
N THR A 74 0.75 2.39 -7.33
CA THR A 74 1.89 1.66 -7.88
C THR A 74 1.97 1.91 -9.39
N VAL A 75 3.10 2.44 -9.85
CA VAL A 75 3.42 2.64 -11.27
C VAL A 75 4.49 1.64 -11.67
N TYR A 76 4.30 1.00 -12.82
CA TYR A 76 5.31 0.18 -13.46
C TYR A 76 5.47 0.62 -14.91
N THR A 77 6.68 1.09 -15.28
CA THR A 77 6.89 1.77 -16.56
C THR A 77 8.30 1.55 -17.09
N PRO A 78 8.50 1.56 -18.42
CA PRO A 78 9.83 1.67 -19.01
C PRO A 78 10.54 2.96 -18.56
N ILE A 79 11.85 2.98 -18.67
CA ILE A 79 12.70 4.17 -18.46
C ILE A 79 13.37 4.56 -19.78
N THR A 80 13.47 5.87 -20.01
CA THR A 80 14.21 6.42 -21.17
C THR A 80 15.69 6.04 -21.10
N PRO A 81 16.42 6.03 -22.23
CA PRO A 81 17.89 5.87 -22.23
C PRO A 81 18.52 6.88 -21.27
N GLN A 82 19.46 6.42 -20.43
CA GLN A 82 20.08 7.19 -19.34
C GLN A 82 19.12 7.62 -18.21
N GLY A 83 17.83 7.27 -18.28
CA GLY A 83 16.83 7.66 -17.31
C GLY A 83 17.13 7.15 -15.90
N ALA A 84 17.58 5.92 -15.75
CA ALA A 84 17.94 5.36 -14.44
C ALA A 84 19.10 6.12 -13.77
N VAL A 85 20.13 6.50 -14.53
CA VAL A 85 21.26 7.28 -14.01
C VAL A 85 20.80 8.67 -13.55
N ARG A 86 19.98 9.34 -14.38
CA ARG A 86 19.43 10.66 -14.05
C ARG A 86 18.52 10.60 -12.84
N LEU A 87 17.66 9.59 -12.76
CA LEU A 87 16.73 9.41 -11.65
C LEU A 87 17.47 9.14 -10.33
N ARG A 88 18.50 8.28 -10.34
CA ARG A 88 19.36 8.08 -9.15
C ARG A 88 20.01 9.38 -8.68
N ALA A 89 20.54 10.19 -9.59
CA ALA A 89 21.13 11.48 -9.26
C ALA A 89 20.07 12.44 -8.69
N ALA A 90 18.87 12.50 -9.28
CA ALA A 90 17.76 13.31 -8.78
C ALA A 90 17.27 12.88 -7.38
N LEU A 91 17.21 11.56 -7.12
CA LEU A 91 16.86 11.03 -5.80
C LEU A 91 17.92 11.38 -4.74
N GLN A 92 19.20 11.42 -5.09
CA GLN A 92 20.26 11.86 -4.18
C GLN A 92 20.16 13.35 -3.83
N LEU A 93 19.77 14.22 -4.78
CA LEU A 93 19.55 15.64 -4.52
C LEU A 93 18.41 15.90 -3.52
N ALA A 94 17.39 15.03 -3.50
CA ALA A 94 16.26 15.12 -2.59
C ALA A 94 16.53 14.53 -1.20
N GLY A 95 17.75 14.11 -0.93
CA GLY A 95 18.17 13.37 0.25
C GLY A 95 17.52 13.81 1.56
N GLY A 96 17.14 12.83 2.39
CA GLY A 96 16.63 13.06 3.74
C GLY A 96 15.15 13.44 3.87
N GLY A 97 14.34 13.33 2.81
CA GLY A 97 12.89 13.49 2.92
C GLY A 97 12.38 14.94 2.95
N THR A 98 13.26 15.96 2.93
CA THR A 98 12.87 17.38 3.06
C THR A 98 11.86 17.83 2.01
N VAL A 99 12.03 17.41 0.75
CA VAL A 99 11.11 17.75 -0.34
C VAL A 99 9.80 16.99 -0.21
N VAL A 100 9.90 15.69 0.03
CA VAL A 100 8.77 14.78 0.13
C VAL A 100 7.86 15.11 1.32
N ASN A 101 8.43 15.56 2.43
CA ASN A 101 7.70 15.99 3.61
C ASN A 101 6.76 17.18 3.37
N ARG A 102 6.97 17.97 2.30
CA ARG A 102 6.06 19.05 1.92
C ARG A 102 4.70 18.53 1.44
N VAL A 103 4.64 17.31 0.93
CA VAL A 103 3.37 16.69 0.49
C VAL A 103 2.45 16.50 1.68
N GLY A 104 2.99 16.04 2.81
CA GLY A 104 2.27 15.96 4.08
C GLY A 104 1.35 14.74 4.25
N THR A 105 0.92 14.13 3.16
CA THR A 105 -0.01 13.00 3.11
C THR A 105 0.69 11.67 2.81
N LEU A 106 2.01 11.68 2.63
CA LEU A 106 2.79 10.54 2.16
C LEU A 106 3.32 9.71 3.33
N HIS A 107 2.84 8.46 3.47
CA HIS A 107 3.34 7.49 4.46
C HIS A 107 4.68 6.90 4.06
N ASN A 108 4.78 6.45 2.83
CA ASN A 108 6.02 5.93 2.25
C ASN A 108 6.03 6.09 0.74
N LEU A 109 7.23 6.09 0.18
CA LEU A 109 7.44 5.93 -1.26
C LEU A 109 8.71 5.12 -1.51
N ARG A 110 8.75 4.45 -2.66
CA ARG A 110 9.95 3.74 -3.11
C ARG A 110 10.06 3.75 -4.62
N PHE A 111 11.31 3.82 -5.08
CA PHE A 111 11.67 3.59 -6.47
C PHE A 111 12.49 2.30 -6.54
N VAL A 112 12.14 1.40 -7.46
CA VAL A 112 12.88 0.16 -7.71
C VAL A 112 13.22 0.09 -9.18
N PHE A 113 14.51 -0.09 -9.49
CA PHE A 113 14.95 -0.29 -10.86
C PHE A 113 14.95 -1.78 -11.17
N LEU A 114 14.40 -2.13 -12.31
CA LEU A 114 14.14 -3.50 -12.74
C LEU A 114 14.71 -3.74 -14.14
N GLU A 115 14.89 -5.02 -14.51
CA GLU A 115 15.29 -5.45 -15.84
C GLU A 115 16.55 -4.69 -16.36
N ASN A 116 17.63 -4.74 -15.58
CA ASN A 116 18.88 -4.04 -15.89
C ASN A 116 18.68 -2.54 -16.15
N ASP A 117 17.93 -1.88 -15.28
CA ASP A 117 17.66 -0.43 -15.32
C ASP A 117 16.83 0.04 -16.53
N THR A 118 16.12 -0.87 -17.20
CA THR A 118 15.24 -0.52 -18.32
C THR A 118 13.83 -0.21 -17.90
N LYS A 119 13.43 -0.61 -16.66
CA LYS A 119 12.12 -0.38 -16.09
C LYS A 119 12.21 0.14 -14.67
N MET A 120 11.15 0.80 -14.24
CA MET A 120 10.99 1.36 -12.91
C MET A 120 9.66 0.91 -12.32
N LEU A 121 9.68 0.54 -11.05
CA LEU A 121 8.51 0.51 -10.19
C LEU A 121 8.60 1.70 -9.24
N PHE A 122 7.56 2.53 -9.23
CA PHE A 122 7.33 3.55 -8.22
C PHE A 122 6.10 3.16 -7.41
N ALA A 123 6.23 3.02 -6.10
CA ALA A 123 5.11 2.68 -5.25
C ALA A 123 5.06 3.60 -4.03
N THR A 124 3.85 3.95 -3.63
CA THR A 124 3.59 4.90 -2.54
C THR A 124 2.32 4.53 -1.78
N ALA A 125 2.27 4.88 -0.50
CA ALA A 125 1.08 4.90 0.31
C ALA A 125 0.83 6.31 0.83
N TYR A 126 -0.41 6.79 0.77
CA TYR A 126 -0.76 8.18 1.03
C TYR A 126 -2.16 8.30 1.67
N ASP A 127 -2.44 9.46 2.29
CA ASP A 127 -3.76 9.76 2.86
C ASP A 127 -4.74 10.24 1.79
N GLY A 128 -5.99 9.75 1.85
CA GLY A 128 -7.12 10.30 1.11
C GLY A 128 -7.25 9.79 -0.32
N ASP A 129 -7.85 10.63 -1.18
CA ASP A 129 -8.23 10.28 -2.55
C ASP A 129 -7.11 10.47 -3.56
N TRP A 130 -7.13 9.66 -4.60
CA TRP A 130 -6.15 9.64 -5.68
C TRP A 130 -5.99 11.01 -6.37
N ASP A 131 -7.12 11.68 -6.67
CA ASP A 131 -7.08 12.98 -7.36
C ASP A 131 -6.45 14.08 -6.50
N ASP A 132 -6.71 14.08 -5.21
CA ASP A 132 -6.15 15.04 -4.26
C ASP A 132 -4.64 14.80 -4.07
N TYR A 133 -4.23 13.54 -4.03
CA TYR A 133 -2.82 13.19 -3.94
C TYR A 133 -2.01 13.66 -5.15
N ILE A 134 -2.52 13.49 -6.38
CA ILE A 134 -1.84 14.00 -7.57
C ILE A 134 -1.83 15.54 -7.59
N ASN A 135 -2.90 16.19 -7.13
CA ASN A 135 -2.96 17.65 -6.99
C ASN A 135 -1.94 18.17 -5.97
N ASP A 136 -1.73 17.44 -4.89
CA ASP A 136 -0.70 17.74 -3.89
C ASP A 136 0.71 17.78 -4.49
N PHE A 137 1.05 16.84 -5.34
CA PHE A 137 2.30 16.86 -6.08
C PHE A 137 2.42 18.05 -7.03
N ALA A 138 1.35 18.32 -7.79
CA ALA A 138 1.32 19.43 -8.75
C ALA A 138 1.46 20.79 -8.08
N THR A 139 0.99 20.95 -6.85
CA THR A 139 1.01 22.23 -6.12
C THR A 139 2.21 22.40 -5.22
N LYS A 140 2.64 21.34 -4.53
CA LYS A 140 3.64 21.42 -3.48
C LYS A 140 5.08 21.16 -3.94
N ILE A 141 5.27 20.29 -4.95
CA ILE A 141 6.59 19.85 -5.42
C ILE A 141 6.67 19.65 -6.96
N PRO A 142 6.10 20.53 -7.80
CA PRO A 142 5.97 20.29 -9.23
C PRO A 142 7.29 20.06 -9.95
N ALA A 143 8.29 20.91 -9.72
CA ALA A 143 9.61 20.78 -10.35
C ALA A 143 10.32 19.48 -9.99
N TYR A 144 10.11 18.99 -8.76
CA TYR A 144 10.68 17.73 -8.32
C TYR A 144 10.02 16.55 -9.01
N MET A 145 8.70 16.57 -9.15
CA MET A 145 7.96 15.53 -9.89
C MET A 145 8.39 15.48 -11.35
N ASP A 146 8.51 16.63 -12.02
CA ASP A 146 8.96 16.69 -13.40
C ASP A 146 10.41 16.19 -13.56
N LEU A 147 11.28 16.51 -12.61
CA LEU A 147 12.65 16.00 -12.59
C LEU A 147 12.68 14.47 -12.50
N LEU A 148 11.95 13.89 -11.56
CA LEU A 148 11.91 12.43 -11.35
C LEU A 148 11.26 11.70 -12.53
N PHE A 149 10.09 12.15 -12.96
CA PHE A 149 9.32 11.49 -14.00
C PHE A 149 9.76 11.83 -15.42
N SER A 150 10.71 12.77 -15.61
CA SER A 150 11.39 12.99 -16.91
C SER A 150 12.10 11.73 -17.42
N ALA A 151 12.40 10.77 -16.54
CA ALA A 151 12.92 9.46 -16.90
C ALA A 151 11.87 8.53 -17.54
N VAL A 152 10.58 8.85 -17.47
CA VAL A 152 9.48 8.05 -17.99
C VAL A 152 9.16 8.49 -19.41
N PRO A 153 9.12 7.59 -20.42
CA PRO A 153 8.75 7.94 -21.77
C PRO A 153 7.36 8.55 -21.85
N GLY A 154 7.23 9.69 -22.53
CA GLY A 154 5.95 10.36 -22.75
C GLY A 154 5.43 11.12 -21.53
N TRP A 155 6.20 11.30 -20.46
CA TRP A 155 5.80 12.14 -19.34
C TRP A 155 5.38 13.55 -19.80
N PRO A 156 4.12 13.96 -19.56
CA PRO A 156 3.61 15.23 -20.10
C PRO A 156 3.95 16.45 -19.23
N GLY A 157 4.53 16.25 -18.05
CA GLY A 157 4.68 17.24 -16.98
C GLY A 157 3.53 17.20 -15.99
N ILE A 158 3.85 17.41 -14.70
CA ILE A 158 2.88 17.27 -13.59
C ILE A 158 1.71 18.25 -13.69
N ASN A 159 1.90 19.42 -14.28
CA ASN A 159 0.86 20.45 -14.48
C ASN A 159 0.12 20.31 -15.81
N SER A 160 0.40 19.29 -16.63
CA SER A 160 -0.32 19.03 -17.86
C SER A 160 -1.78 18.62 -17.59
N PRO A 161 -2.76 19.10 -18.38
CA PRO A 161 -4.14 18.59 -18.27
C PRO A 161 -4.27 17.07 -18.47
N SER A 162 -3.33 16.45 -19.18
CA SER A 162 -3.32 15.01 -19.46
C SER A 162 -2.58 14.17 -18.43
N VAL A 163 -1.97 14.77 -17.39
CA VAL A 163 -1.09 14.05 -16.45
C VAL A 163 -1.82 12.96 -15.69
N LYS A 164 -3.06 13.20 -15.29
CA LYS A 164 -3.85 12.23 -14.53
C LYS A 164 -4.17 11.00 -15.38
N ASP A 165 -4.55 11.18 -16.63
CA ASP A 165 -4.82 10.08 -17.55
C ASP A 165 -3.53 9.33 -17.92
N PHE A 166 -2.42 10.06 -18.06
CA PHE A 166 -1.10 9.45 -18.25
C PHE A 166 -0.72 8.55 -17.05
N ILE A 167 -0.84 9.04 -15.81
CA ILE A 167 -0.51 8.25 -14.60
C ILE A 167 -1.40 6.99 -14.54
N VAL A 168 -2.71 7.13 -14.77
CA VAL A 168 -3.64 5.99 -14.83
C VAL A 168 -3.18 4.95 -15.86
N SER A 169 -2.68 5.38 -17.03
CA SER A 169 -2.26 4.46 -18.10
C SER A 169 -1.03 3.61 -17.77
N ILE A 170 -0.21 4.04 -16.81
CA ILE A 170 1.00 3.34 -16.37
C ILE A 170 0.89 2.78 -14.93
N GLN A 171 -0.25 2.97 -14.29
CA GLN A 171 -0.51 2.48 -12.94
C GLN A 171 -0.97 1.03 -12.97
N VAL A 172 -0.46 0.24 -12.04
CA VAL A 172 -0.84 -1.15 -11.81
C VAL A 172 -1.45 -1.24 -10.41
N PRO A 173 -2.75 -1.55 -10.28
CA PRO A 173 -3.36 -1.68 -8.96
C PRO A 173 -2.79 -2.87 -8.21
N ALA A 174 -2.65 -2.75 -6.90
CA ALA A 174 -2.32 -3.88 -6.05
C ALA A 174 -3.43 -4.93 -6.10
N SER A 175 -3.07 -6.22 -6.18
CA SER A 175 -4.05 -7.30 -6.08
C SER A 175 -4.50 -7.53 -4.63
N ARG A 176 -3.62 -7.24 -3.68
CA ARG A 176 -3.86 -7.27 -2.24
C ARG A 176 -2.90 -6.31 -1.56
N TRP A 177 -3.39 -5.65 -0.52
CA TRP A 177 -2.61 -4.69 0.24
C TRP A 177 -2.95 -4.74 1.73
N TYR A 178 -1.97 -4.52 2.61
CA TYR A 178 -2.13 -4.50 4.05
C TYR A 178 -1.64 -3.19 4.64
N VAL A 179 -2.43 -2.59 5.50
CA VAL A 179 -2.12 -1.37 6.25
C VAL A 179 -2.27 -1.65 7.74
N ALA A 180 -1.20 -1.52 8.51
CA ALA A 180 -1.20 -1.80 9.95
C ALA A 180 -2.05 -0.80 10.75
N SER A 181 -2.12 0.45 10.30
CA SER A 181 -2.87 1.53 10.97
C SER A 181 -3.71 2.31 9.94
N PRO A 182 -4.79 1.69 9.40
CA PRO A 182 -5.55 2.28 8.30
C PRO A 182 -6.34 3.53 8.70
N ASP A 183 -6.61 3.72 9.97
CA ASP A 183 -7.39 4.85 10.50
C ASP A 183 -6.52 6.07 10.88
N LEU A 184 -5.20 5.99 10.70
CA LEU A 184 -4.27 7.07 11.02
C LEU A 184 -3.69 7.72 9.77
N THR A 185 -3.90 9.03 9.65
CA THR A 185 -3.19 9.86 8.67
C THR A 185 -1.73 10.10 9.08
N VAL A 186 -0.90 10.54 8.16
CA VAL A 186 0.49 10.96 8.43
C VAL A 186 0.53 12.05 9.51
N VAL A 187 -0.38 13.01 9.47
CA VAL A 187 -0.46 14.10 10.45
C VAL A 187 -0.82 13.57 11.83
N GLU A 188 -1.79 12.66 11.93
CA GLU A 188 -2.18 12.00 13.18
C GLU A 188 -1.05 11.15 13.76
N THR A 189 -0.37 10.37 12.92
CA THR A 189 0.80 9.56 13.33
C THR A 189 1.90 10.44 13.92
N ARG A 190 2.28 11.52 13.23
CA ARG A 190 3.29 12.47 13.71
C ARG A 190 2.89 13.19 14.99
N ARG A 191 1.57 13.43 15.19
CA ARG A 191 1.06 13.96 16.45
C ARG A 191 1.22 12.96 17.60
N LEU A 192 0.88 11.69 17.37
CA LEU A 192 1.03 10.64 18.37
C LEU A 192 2.49 10.40 18.75
N GLU A 193 3.40 10.44 17.79
CA GLU A 193 4.85 10.34 18.05
C GLU A 193 5.34 11.49 18.97
N ARG A 194 4.87 12.73 18.72
CA ARG A 194 5.23 13.87 19.60
C ARG A 194 4.64 13.73 20.99
N LEU A 195 3.39 13.25 21.10
CA LEU A 195 2.76 12.99 22.40
C LEU A 195 3.49 11.89 23.16
N GLY A 196 3.85 10.80 22.51
CA GLY A 196 4.64 9.72 23.11
C GLY A 196 5.96 10.25 23.71
N LYS A 197 6.73 10.97 22.92
CA LYS A 197 7.99 11.61 23.41
C LYS A 197 7.78 12.53 24.60
N ALA A 198 6.73 13.35 24.59
CA ALA A 198 6.44 14.26 25.70
C ALA A 198 6.03 13.51 26.98
N VAL A 199 5.30 12.40 26.84
CA VAL A 199 4.95 11.53 27.97
C VAL A 199 6.19 10.84 28.54
N ASP A 200 7.07 10.30 27.69
CA ASP A 200 8.32 9.66 28.14
C ASP A 200 9.20 10.66 28.89
N GLU A 201 9.39 11.87 28.36
CA GLU A 201 10.15 12.95 29.00
C GLU A 201 9.53 13.38 30.36
N PHE A 202 8.21 13.36 30.47
CA PHE A 202 7.50 13.65 31.72
C PHE A 202 7.74 12.54 32.74
N LEU A 203 7.60 11.28 32.35
CA LEU A 203 7.78 10.13 33.23
C LEU A 203 9.23 10.05 33.75
N ASP A 204 10.22 10.33 32.92
CA ASP A 204 11.63 10.37 33.32
C ASP A 204 11.90 11.42 34.40
N LYS A 205 11.23 12.60 34.32
CA LYS A 205 11.36 13.69 35.30
C LYS A 205 10.66 13.42 36.61
N VAL A 206 9.59 12.62 36.61
CA VAL A 206 8.82 12.30 37.82
C VAL A 206 9.35 11.05 38.51
N GLY A 207 10.05 10.17 37.78
CA GLY A 207 10.65 8.94 38.30
C GLY A 207 12.08 9.10 38.83
N SER A 208 12.68 10.27 38.65
CA SER A 208 14.00 10.66 39.16
C SER A 208 13.88 11.44 40.46
#